data_48e3d321cfc9420c78be691c42ed7d87
#
_entry.id   48e3d321cfc9420c78be691c42ed7d87
#
_cell.length_a   1.000
_cell.length_b   1.000
_cell.length_c   1.000
_cell.angle_alpha   90.00
_cell.angle_beta   90.00
_cell.angle_gamma   90.00
#
_symmetry.space_group_name_H-M   'P 1'
#
loop_
_entity.id
_entity.type
_entity.pdbx_description
1 polymer ?
#
loop_
_entity_poly.entity_id
_entity_poly.type
_entity_poly.pdbx_seq_one_letter_code
_entity_poly.pdbx_strand_id
1 'polypeptide(L)' 'MQNTFHLVIASVGETRFDGQAISATFPGQAGELTVLAHHEPFVTTLKKGSIRVRAEGESKEFPVESGVLEVSRNHAVVLL' A
#
# COMPACT_ATOMS: atom_id res chain seq x y z
N MET A 1 -18.19 -8.90 8.85
CA MET A 1 -17.81 -7.76 8.00
C MET A 1 -16.37 -7.40 8.28
N GLN A 2 -15.57 -7.30 7.23
CA GLN A 2 -14.15 -6.97 7.38
C GLN A 2 -13.92 -5.48 7.23
N ASN A 3 -13.01 -4.96 8.02
CA ASN A 3 -12.57 -3.57 7.87
C ASN A 3 -11.59 -3.50 6.71
N THR A 4 -11.79 -2.52 5.86
CA THR A 4 -10.92 -2.30 4.71
C THR A 4 -10.49 -0.84 4.66
N PHE A 5 -9.47 -0.58 3.86
CA PHE A 5 -9.04 0.78 3.59
C PHE A 5 -8.85 0.95 2.09
N HIS A 6 -8.95 2.18 1.63
CA HIS A 6 -8.77 2.47 0.21
C HIS A 6 -7.29 2.59 -0.08
N LEU A 7 -6.80 1.78 -1.01
CA LEU A 7 -5.39 1.77 -1.40
C LEU A 7 -5.26 2.14 -2.86
N VAL A 8 -4.36 3.07 -3.15
CA VAL A 8 -4.03 3.43 -4.51
C VAL A 8 -2.53 3.23 -4.69
N ILE A 9 -2.14 2.52 -5.73
CA ILE A 9 -0.74 2.35 -6.12
C ILE A 9 -0.62 2.91 -7.53
N ALA A 10 0.18 3.94 -7.69
CA ALA A 10 0.30 4.63 -8.97
C ALA A 10 1.74 4.93 -9.31
N SER A 11 2.03 5.01 -10.58
CA SER A 11 3.29 5.50 -11.11
C SER A 11 2.96 6.55 -12.14
N VAL A 12 4.00 7.20 -12.69
CA VAL A 12 3.77 8.26 -13.68
C VAL A 12 2.94 7.69 -14.84
N GLY A 13 1.77 8.29 -15.07
CA GLY A 13 0.92 7.93 -16.19
C GLY A 13 0.16 6.62 -16.05
N GLU A 14 0.21 5.98 -14.88
CA GLU A 14 -0.44 4.69 -14.74
C GLU A 14 -0.90 4.44 -13.31
N THR A 15 -2.14 3.95 -13.18
CA THR A 15 -2.65 3.48 -11.89
C THR A 15 -2.55 1.96 -11.89
N ARG A 16 -1.81 1.42 -10.95
CA ARG A 16 -1.58 -0.03 -10.89
C ARG A 16 -2.61 -0.74 -10.03
N PHE A 17 -3.12 -0.06 -9.02
CA PHE A 17 -4.14 -0.62 -8.15
C PHE A 17 -4.95 0.54 -7.57
N ASP A 18 -6.26 0.34 -7.48
CA ASP A 18 -7.15 1.34 -6.90
C ASP A 18 -8.36 0.57 -6.38
N GLY A 19 -8.41 0.35 -5.08
CA GLY A 19 -9.51 -0.42 -4.52
C GLY A 19 -9.39 -0.60 -3.01
N GLN A 20 -10.25 -1.43 -2.49
CA GLN A 20 -10.30 -1.72 -1.06
C GLN A 20 -9.36 -2.85 -0.72
N ALA A 21 -8.57 -2.68 0.32
CA ALA A 21 -7.65 -3.70 0.78
C ALA A 21 -7.94 -4.04 2.24
N ILE A 22 -7.72 -5.31 2.57
CA ILE A 22 -7.83 -5.78 3.95
C ILE A 22 -6.51 -5.47 4.66
N SER A 23 -5.40 -5.72 3.98
CA SER A 23 -4.08 -5.40 4.48
C SER A 23 -3.14 -5.20 3.31
N ALA A 24 -2.05 -4.50 3.54
CA ALA A 24 -1.02 -4.34 2.54
C ALA A 24 0.34 -4.25 3.24
N THR A 25 1.32 -4.98 2.71
CA THR A 25 2.66 -5.03 3.27
C THR A 25 3.60 -4.35 2.29
N PHE A 26 4.41 -3.44 2.80
CA PHE A 26 5.25 -2.57 1.98
C PHE A 26 6.71 -2.72 2.37
N PRO A 27 7.63 -2.60 1.40
CA PRO A 27 9.07 -2.62 1.70
C PRO A 27 9.52 -1.22 2.11
N GLY A 28 9.28 -0.87 3.37
CA GLY A 28 9.69 0.43 3.89
C GLY A 28 11.19 0.56 4.00
N GLN A 29 11.67 1.80 3.98
CA GLN A 29 13.10 2.08 4.05
C GLN A 29 13.72 1.54 5.34
N ALA A 30 12.99 1.62 6.45
CA ALA A 30 13.46 1.13 7.74
C ALA A 30 13.08 -0.32 8.00
N GLY A 31 12.41 -0.97 7.05
CA GLY A 31 11.98 -2.35 7.21
C GLY A 31 10.58 -2.54 6.69
N GLU A 32 10.18 -3.81 6.58
CA GLU A 32 8.86 -4.16 6.08
C GLU A 32 7.79 -3.71 7.07
N LEU A 33 6.70 -3.18 6.55
CA LEU A 33 5.60 -2.73 7.39
C LEU A 33 4.26 -3.15 6.78
N THR A 34 3.27 -3.38 7.64
CA THR A 34 1.94 -3.80 7.20
C THR A 34 0.92 -2.76 7.65
N VAL A 35 0.07 -2.36 6.72
CA VAL A 35 -1.00 -1.40 6.97
C VAL A 35 -2.33 -2.14 7.01
N LEU A 36 -3.11 -1.84 8.02
CA LEU A 36 -4.47 -2.35 8.18
C LEU A 36 -5.43 -1.17 8.21
N ALA A 37 -6.74 -1.47 8.18
CA ALA A 37 -7.74 -0.42 8.27
C ALA A 37 -7.53 0.40 9.54
N HIS A 38 -7.77 1.69 9.42
CA HIS A 38 -7.70 2.64 10.56
C HIS A 38 -6.30 2.80 11.15
N HIS A 39 -5.28 2.54 10.34
CA HIS A 39 -3.90 2.76 10.75
C HIS A 39 -3.66 4.26 10.96
N GLU A 40 -2.77 4.58 11.91
CA GLU A 40 -2.44 5.97 12.16
C GLU A 40 -1.75 6.59 10.95
N PRO A 41 -2.00 7.87 10.69
CA PRO A 41 -1.38 8.54 9.54
C PRO A 41 0.14 8.57 9.65
N PHE A 42 0.81 8.32 8.53
CA PHE A 42 2.26 8.47 8.47
C PHE A 42 2.70 8.49 7.00
N VAL A 43 3.96 8.89 6.81
CA VAL A 43 4.58 8.93 5.48
C VAL A 43 5.94 8.23 5.60
N THR A 44 6.25 7.39 4.63
CA THR A 44 7.55 6.75 4.60
C THR A 44 7.98 6.52 3.15
N THR A 45 9.28 6.38 2.95
CA THR A 45 9.81 6.02 1.64
C THR A 45 9.90 4.51 1.54
N LEU A 46 9.85 4.02 0.31
CA LEU A 46 9.93 2.59 0.01
C LEU A 46 11.23 2.29 -0.69
N LYS A 47 11.74 1.10 -0.45
CA LYS A 47 12.94 0.61 -1.10
C LYS A 47 12.58 -0.53 -2.04
N LYS A 48 13.57 -1.05 -2.75
CA LYS A 48 13.34 -2.14 -3.67
C LYS A 48 12.74 -3.35 -2.96
N GLY A 49 11.69 -3.89 -3.54
CA GLY A 49 10.98 -5.04 -2.99
C GLY A 49 9.65 -5.21 -3.66
N SER A 50 8.69 -5.74 -2.93
CA SER A 50 7.34 -5.96 -3.44
C SER A 50 6.31 -5.47 -2.45
N ILE A 51 5.23 -4.90 -2.98
CA ILE A 51 4.04 -4.58 -2.19
C ILE A 51 3.11 -5.77 -2.30
N ARG A 52 2.66 -6.30 -1.18
CA ARG A 52 1.71 -7.41 -1.17
C ARG A 52 0.38 -6.90 -0.64
N VAL A 53 -0.65 -6.97 -1.48
CA VAL A 53 -1.98 -6.49 -1.15
C VAL A 53 -2.90 -7.67 -0.95
N ARG A 54 -3.58 -7.68 0.19
CA ARG A 54 -4.59 -8.68 0.46
C ARG A 54 -5.95 -8.00 0.39
N ALA A 55 -6.76 -8.43 -0.58
CA ALA A 55 -8.12 -7.94 -0.75
C ALA A 55 -9.07 -9.10 -0.59
N GLU A 56 -10.36 -8.81 -0.52
CA GLU A 56 -11.35 -9.86 -0.36
C GLU A 56 -11.30 -10.81 -1.54
N GLY A 57 -11.05 -12.09 -1.27
CA GLY A 57 -11.06 -13.10 -2.30
C GLY A 57 -9.81 -13.14 -3.17
N GLU A 58 -8.81 -12.30 -2.93
CA GLU A 58 -7.62 -12.30 -3.78
C GLU A 58 -6.42 -11.68 -3.08
N SER A 59 -5.26 -12.00 -3.60
CA SER A 59 -4.00 -11.39 -3.18
C SER A 59 -3.25 -10.95 -4.42
N LYS A 60 -2.61 -9.79 -4.35
CA LYS A 60 -1.85 -9.26 -5.48
C LYS A 60 -0.50 -8.78 -5.00
N GLU A 61 0.45 -8.77 -5.92
CA GLU A 61 1.81 -8.36 -5.61
C GLU A 61 2.30 -7.41 -6.68
N PHE A 62 2.98 -6.35 -6.26
CA PHE A 62 3.48 -5.32 -7.17
C PHE A 62 4.96 -5.07 -6.89
N PRO A 63 5.82 -5.13 -7.91
CA PRO A 63 7.24 -4.84 -7.71
C PRO A 63 7.47 -3.36 -7.50
N VAL A 64 8.46 -3.04 -6.68
CA VAL A 64 8.81 -1.67 -6.34
C VAL A 64 10.31 -1.50 -6.45
N GLU A 65 10.75 -0.44 -7.13
CA GLU A 65 12.16 -0.06 -7.12
C GLU A 65 12.39 1.00 -6.05
N SER A 66 11.49 1.97 -5.99
CA SER A 66 11.50 3.02 -4.99
C SER A 66 10.14 3.68 -5.01
N GLY A 67 9.83 4.46 -4.00
CA GLY A 67 8.57 5.15 -3.96
C GLY A 67 8.30 5.79 -2.61
N VAL A 68 7.10 6.33 -2.49
CA VAL A 68 6.64 6.98 -1.27
C VAL A 68 5.27 6.42 -0.92
N LEU A 69 5.09 6.08 0.35
CA LEU A 69 3.81 5.65 0.89
C LEU A 69 3.29 6.71 1.84
N GLU A 70 2.07 7.14 1.60
CA GLU A 70 1.39 8.07 2.50
C GLU A 70 0.12 7.41 3.00
N VAL A 71 -0.02 7.30 4.31
CA VAL A 71 -1.22 6.75 4.95
C VAL A 71 -1.93 7.88 5.67
N SER A 72 -3.20 8.02 5.40
CA SER A 72 -4.05 8.97 6.10
C SER A 72 -5.36 8.27 6.41
N ARG A 73 -6.36 9.00 6.84
CA ARG A 73 -7.62 8.42 7.31
C ARG A 73 -8.11 7.28 6.42
N ASN A 74 -7.90 6.06 6.88
CA ASN A 74 -8.37 4.84 6.21
C ASN A 74 -8.09 4.84 4.71
N HIS A 75 -6.96 5.43 4.33
CA HIS A 75 -6.60 5.65 2.94
C HIS A 75 -5.10 5.62 2.81
N ALA A 76 -4.58 4.92 1.82
CA ALA A 76 -3.16 4.82 1.59
C ALA A 76 -2.87 5.06 0.11
N VAL A 77 -1.83 5.84 -0.17
CA VAL A 77 -1.42 6.14 -1.53
C VAL A 77 0.06 5.83 -1.66
N VAL A 78 0.39 5.09 -2.71
CA VAL A 78 1.76 4.79 -3.06
C VAL A 78 2.08 5.46 -4.39
N LEU A 79 3.13 6.23 -4.40
CA LEU A 79 3.64 6.84 -5.64
C LEU A 79 4.98 6.20 -5.95
N LEU A 80 5.04 5.52 -7.09
CA LEU A 80 6.23 4.80 -7.54
C LEU A 80 7.03 5.61 -8.53
#